data_b9db8dad77767d9a742c4cdd0c2824cb
#
_entry.id   b9db8dad77767d9a742c4cdd0c2824cb
#
_cell.length_a   1.000
_cell.length_b   1.000
_cell.length_c   1.000
_cell.angle_alpha   90.00
_cell.angle_beta   90.00
_cell.angle_gamma   90.00
#
_symmetry.space_group_name_H-M   'P 1'
#
loop_
_entity.id
_entity.type
_entity.pdbx_description
1 polymer ?
#
loop_
_entity_poly.entity_id
_entity_poly.type
_entity_poly.pdbx_seq_one_letter_code
_entity_poly.pdbx_strand_id
1 'polypeptide(L)'
;MLVLRSYGALALCQAVLTRCPGRLPAASRRWLSMERYSTQERGRPNTAEYRLYFKNDDGQFISPFHDIPLYPETDKDVDVPAKKSKPNWNKNVFNMVVEVPRWTNAKMEIATKEPLNPIKQDVKKGKLRYVANIFPHKGYIWNYGALPQTWEDPKHKDESTKCCGDNDPIDVCEIGSKVCSRGEVIIVKPLGVLGLIDEGEMDWKVIAINIDDPEADKFNDIEDVRKHKPGYLEATVDWLKSYKVPDGKPENQFGFNGEFKNKDFAIEVIKNTHSYWIDLVNKSDKTDIDW
;
A
#
# COMPACT_ATOMS: atom_id res chain seq x y z
N MET A 1 -20.46 41.98 59.52
CA MET A 1 -20.30 43.45 59.78
C MET A 1 -19.31 43.95 58.72
N LEU A 2 -19.77 44.95 57.93
CA LEU A 2 -19.10 45.79 56.89
C LEU A 2 -18.58 45.02 55.65
N VAL A 3 -19.23 45.10 54.50
CA VAL A 3 -19.66 46.20 53.56
C VAL A 3 -18.56 47.18 53.23
N LEU A 4 -18.26 47.24 51.94
CA LEU A 4 -18.03 48.38 51.04
C LEU A 4 -17.36 47.90 49.76
N ARG A 5 -17.99 47.84 48.61
CA ARG A 5 -18.25 48.89 47.55
C ARG A 5 -17.00 49.67 47.18
N SER A 6 -16.55 49.59 45.91
CA SER A 6 -16.97 50.55 44.89
C SER A 6 -16.05 50.55 43.65
N TYR A 7 -16.66 50.69 42.51
CA TYR A 7 -16.30 51.48 41.30
C TYR A 7 -14.86 51.39 40.77
N GLY A 8 -14.55 51.01 39.54
CA GLY A 8 -15.17 51.41 38.27
C GLY A 8 -14.14 52.22 37.49
N ALA A 9 -13.67 51.72 36.38
CA ALA A 9 -13.16 52.54 35.28
C ALA A 9 -13.09 51.71 33.99
N LEU A 10 -13.99 51.97 33.06
CA LEU A 10 -13.86 51.60 31.66
C LEU A 10 -12.72 52.41 31.04
N ALA A 11 -11.73 51.72 30.49
CA ALA A 11 -10.81 52.32 29.53
C ALA A 11 -11.09 51.67 28.16
N LEU A 12 -11.75 52.45 27.28
CA LEU A 12 -11.83 52.14 25.86
C LEU A 12 -10.42 52.27 25.24
N CYS A 13 -9.82 51.17 24.85
CA CYS A 13 -8.73 51.19 23.89
C CYS A 13 -9.28 50.92 22.50
N GLN A 14 -9.40 51.96 21.69
CA GLN A 14 -9.59 51.88 20.25
C GLN A 14 -8.33 51.30 19.62
N ALA A 15 -8.37 50.01 19.23
CA ALA A 15 -7.32 49.40 18.41
C ALA A 15 -7.60 49.75 16.95
N VAL A 16 -6.73 50.53 16.37
CA VAL A 16 -6.64 50.82 14.93
C VAL A 16 -6.25 49.54 14.23
N LEU A 17 -7.20 48.96 13.52
CA LEU A 17 -6.94 47.80 12.62
C LEU A 17 -6.27 48.31 11.35
N THR A 18 -4.94 48.26 11.29
CA THR A 18 -4.20 48.28 10.03
C THR A 18 -4.40 46.96 9.31
N ARG A 19 -5.17 46.98 8.21
CA ARG A 19 -5.33 45.87 7.29
C ARG A 19 -4.00 45.60 6.58
N CYS A 20 -3.28 44.57 7.00
CA CYS A 20 -2.32 43.91 6.14
C CYS A 20 -3.09 43.08 5.08
N PRO A 21 -2.76 43.17 3.79
CA PRO A 21 -3.32 42.26 2.79
C PRO A 21 -2.74 40.88 3.03
N GLY A 22 -3.47 40.08 3.81
CA GLY A 22 -3.15 38.68 3.99
C GLY A 22 -3.26 37.98 2.68
N ARG A 23 -2.15 37.36 2.21
CA ARG A 23 -2.19 36.28 1.21
C ARG A 23 -3.15 35.22 1.74
N LEU A 24 -4.24 35.03 1.01
CA LEU A 24 -5.08 33.87 1.19
C LEU A 24 -4.19 32.63 1.10
N PRO A 25 -4.27 31.68 2.05
CA PRO A 25 -3.56 30.42 1.92
C PRO A 25 -4.00 29.79 0.60
N ALA A 26 -3.02 29.33 -0.18
CA ALA A 26 -3.28 28.54 -1.38
C ALA A 26 -4.25 27.45 -0.97
N ALA A 27 -5.46 27.46 -1.53
CA ALA A 27 -6.43 26.42 -1.35
C ALA A 27 -5.69 25.11 -1.68
N SER A 28 -5.50 24.28 -0.68
CA SER A 28 -5.03 22.92 -0.87
C SER A 28 -5.99 22.30 -1.87
N ARG A 29 -5.52 22.05 -3.08
CA ARG A 29 -6.25 21.27 -4.06
C ARG A 29 -6.32 19.86 -3.48
N ARG A 30 -7.33 19.62 -2.66
CA ARG A 30 -7.81 18.28 -2.40
C ARG A 30 -8.16 17.73 -3.79
N TRP A 31 -7.33 16.86 -4.30
CA TRP A 31 -7.73 15.94 -5.33
C TRP A 31 -8.91 15.20 -4.71
N LEU A 32 -10.10 15.40 -5.24
CA LEU A 32 -11.20 14.49 -5.03
C LEU A 32 -10.74 13.17 -5.70
N SER A 33 -10.04 12.33 -4.95
CA SER A 33 -10.07 10.91 -5.22
C SER A 33 -11.52 10.54 -4.98
N MET A 34 -12.34 10.56 -6.02
CA MET A 34 -13.56 9.79 -6.00
C MET A 34 -13.08 8.39 -5.66
N GLU A 35 -13.53 7.87 -4.51
CA GLU A 35 -13.28 6.49 -4.16
C GLU A 35 -13.95 5.65 -5.24
N ARG A 36 -13.20 5.29 -6.30
CA ARG A 36 -13.67 4.47 -7.42
C ARG A 36 -14.06 3.07 -6.98
N TYR A 37 -13.66 2.70 -5.78
CA TYR A 37 -13.91 1.39 -5.22
C TYR A 37 -14.46 1.54 -3.81
N SER A 38 -15.51 0.83 -3.52
CA SER A 38 -16.07 0.71 -2.17
C SER A 38 -15.90 -0.73 -1.69
N THR A 39 -15.99 -0.92 -0.37
CA THR A 39 -15.85 -2.25 0.22
C THR A 39 -17.10 -2.65 0.99
N GLN A 40 -17.33 -3.97 1.07
CA GLN A 40 -18.39 -4.56 1.87
C GLN A 40 -17.85 -5.70 2.71
N GLU A 41 -17.93 -5.55 4.03
CA GLU A 41 -17.59 -6.60 4.97
C GLU A 41 -18.70 -7.65 5.08
N ARG A 42 -18.32 -8.93 5.19
CA ARG A 42 -19.18 -10.05 5.56
C ARG A 42 -18.46 -10.87 6.64
N GLY A 43 -19.23 -11.39 7.60
CA GLY A 43 -18.69 -12.07 8.77
C GLY A 43 -18.18 -11.06 9.83
N ARG A 44 -17.73 -11.60 10.98
CA ARG A 44 -17.17 -10.79 12.05
C ARG A 44 -15.66 -10.63 11.87
N PRO A 45 -15.10 -9.44 12.07
CA PRO A 45 -13.65 -9.27 12.13
C PRO A 45 -13.00 -10.25 13.13
N ASN A 46 -11.81 -10.73 12.80
CA ASN A 46 -11.07 -11.72 13.60
C ASN A 46 -11.77 -13.09 13.71
N THR A 47 -12.50 -13.49 12.69
CA THR A 47 -13.03 -14.86 12.52
C THR A 47 -12.65 -15.41 11.16
N ALA A 48 -12.69 -16.73 10.99
CA ALA A 48 -12.37 -17.39 9.72
C ALA A 48 -13.36 -17.07 8.60
N GLU A 49 -14.58 -16.67 8.95
CA GLU A 49 -15.66 -16.33 8.02
C GLU A 49 -15.58 -14.87 7.53
N TYR A 50 -14.71 -14.06 8.09
CA TYR A 50 -14.57 -12.65 7.68
C TYR A 50 -14.08 -12.55 6.24
N ARG A 51 -14.80 -11.75 5.44
CA ARG A 51 -14.44 -11.40 4.06
C ARG A 51 -14.71 -9.93 3.82
N LEU A 52 -13.77 -9.25 3.15
CA LEU A 52 -13.93 -7.90 2.65
C LEU A 52 -13.99 -7.94 1.13
N TYR A 53 -15.17 -7.71 0.60
CA TYR A 53 -15.43 -7.68 -0.84
C TYR A 53 -15.30 -6.26 -1.39
N PHE A 54 -14.95 -6.17 -2.66
CA PHE A 54 -14.83 -4.91 -3.38
C PHE A 54 -16.01 -4.67 -4.32
N LYS A 55 -16.32 -3.41 -4.55
CA LYS A 55 -17.34 -2.96 -5.51
C LYS A 55 -16.78 -1.82 -6.35
N ASN A 56 -17.18 -1.80 -7.61
CA ASN A 56 -16.92 -0.67 -8.51
C ASN A 56 -17.93 0.48 -8.26
N ASP A 57 -17.82 1.56 -9.04
CA ASP A 57 -18.71 2.73 -8.96
C ASP A 57 -20.18 2.41 -9.22
N ASP A 58 -20.46 1.36 -10.00
CA ASP A 58 -21.82 0.88 -10.27
C ASP A 58 -22.38 0.01 -9.12
N GLY A 59 -21.62 -0.21 -8.05
CA GLY A 59 -21.96 -1.03 -6.91
C GLY A 59 -21.92 -2.54 -7.18
N GLN A 60 -21.34 -2.96 -8.30
CA GLN A 60 -21.14 -4.37 -8.65
C GLN A 60 -19.94 -4.93 -7.90
N PHE A 61 -20.03 -6.17 -7.43
CA PHE A 61 -18.89 -6.85 -6.83
C PHE A 61 -17.83 -7.14 -7.88
N ILE A 62 -16.58 -6.90 -7.52
CA ILE A 62 -15.42 -7.06 -8.38
C ILE A 62 -14.30 -7.78 -7.62
N SER A 63 -13.36 -8.35 -8.38
CA SER A 63 -12.13 -8.92 -7.85
C SER A 63 -11.06 -7.83 -7.67
N PRO A 64 -10.49 -7.63 -6.47
CA PRO A 64 -9.35 -6.74 -6.31
C PRO A 64 -8.09 -7.27 -7.01
N PHE A 65 -8.03 -8.56 -7.34
CA PHE A 65 -6.91 -9.17 -8.03
C PHE A 65 -7.00 -9.00 -9.56
N HIS A 66 -8.21 -9.17 -10.14
CA HIS A 66 -8.38 -9.22 -11.58
C HIS A 66 -9.02 -7.98 -12.20
N ASP A 67 -9.95 -7.31 -11.48
CA ASP A 67 -10.77 -6.24 -12.05
C ASP A 67 -10.27 -4.83 -11.72
N ILE A 68 -9.49 -4.66 -10.64
CA ILE A 68 -8.80 -3.39 -10.38
C ILE A 68 -7.57 -3.34 -11.30
N PRO A 69 -7.44 -2.33 -12.19
CA PRO A 69 -6.30 -2.26 -13.10
C PRO A 69 -5.00 -1.97 -12.34
N LEU A 70 -3.89 -2.58 -12.76
CA LEU A 70 -2.56 -2.25 -12.24
C LEU A 70 -2.23 -0.78 -12.44
N TYR A 71 -2.52 -0.23 -13.61
CA TYR A 71 -2.26 1.16 -13.92
C TYR A 71 -3.48 2.01 -13.61
N PRO A 72 -3.34 3.07 -12.79
CA PRO A 72 -4.46 3.95 -12.52
C PRO A 72 -4.95 4.61 -13.81
N GLU A 73 -6.26 4.66 -13.99
CA GLU A 73 -6.86 5.38 -15.13
C GLU A 73 -6.49 6.86 -15.02
N THR A 74 -6.04 7.41 -16.11
CA THR A 74 -5.79 8.84 -16.23
C THR A 74 -7.01 9.50 -16.82
N ASP A 75 -7.40 10.68 -16.30
CA ASP A 75 -8.47 11.54 -16.85
C ASP A 75 -8.16 11.94 -18.31
N LYS A 76 -8.17 10.98 -19.23
CA LYS A 76 -7.98 11.26 -20.68
C LYS A 76 -9.27 11.58 -21.42
N ASP A 77 -10.42 11.45 -20.77
CA ASP A 77 -11.73 11.64 -21.42
C ASP A 77 -12.50 12.90 -20.98
N VAL A 78 -11.85 13.84 -20.26
CA VAL A 78 -12.44 15.15 -20.07
C VAL A 78 -11.67 16.16 -20.91
N ASP A 79 -12.33 16.58 -21.99
CA ASP A 79 -11.88 17.64 -22.92
C ASP A 79 -11.74 18.98 -22.16
N VAL A 80 -10.58 19.21 -21.53
CA VAL A 80 -10.25 20.47 -20.86
C VAL A 80 -9.08 21.11 -21.60
N PRO A 81 -9.22 22.37 -22.06
CA PRO A 81 -8.19 23.04 -22.85
C PRO A 81 -6.83 23.06 -22.15
N ALA A 82 -5.82 22.59 -22.84
CA ALA A 82 -4.43 22.52 -22.40
C ALA A 82 -3.88 23.90 -21.98
N LYS A 83 -3.81 24.17 -20.67
CA LYS A 83 -2.92 25.20 -20.13
C LYS A 83 -2.28 24.73 -18.84
N LYS A 84 -1.00 24.44 -18.92
CA LYS A 84 0.02 24.00 -17.96
C LYS A 84 0.24 22.47 -17.95
N SER A 85 1.38 22.09 -18.48
CA SER A 85 1.91 20.74 -18.44
C SER A 85 1.88 20.18 -17.01
N LYS A 86 0.99 19.21 -16.78
CA LYS A 86 1.06 18.35 -15.57
C LYS A 86 2.35 17.54 -15.66
N PRO A 87 3.05 17.28 -14.54
CA PRO A 87 4.15 16.34 -14.54
C PRO A 87 3.68 15.02 -15.16
N ASN A 88 4.50 14.42 -16.00
CA ASN A 88 4.18 13.19 -16.72
C ASN A 88 4.27 11.99 -15.75
N TRP A 89 3.34 11.90 -14.78
CA TRP A 89 3.27 10.85 -13.76
C TRP A 89 2.88 9.48 -14.35
N ASN A 90 2.41 9.45 -15.61
CA ASN A 90 1.63 8.37 -16.20
C ASN A 90 2.39 7.08 -16.55
N LYS A 91 3.68 6.94 -16.25
CA LYS A 91 4.40 5.73 -16.66
C LYS A 91 4.90 4.83 -15.52
N ASN A 92 4.93 5.33 -14.28
CA ASN A 92 5.58 4.62 -13.17
C ASN A 92 4.82 4.78 -11.84
N VAL A 93 3.49 4.81 -11.89
CA VAL A 93 2.63 4.75 -10.71
C VAL A 93 1.61 3.63 -10.88
N PHE A 94 1.22 3.01 -9.79
CA PHE A 94 0.41 1.80 -9.79
C PHE A 94 -0.67 1.87 -8.72
N ASN A 95 -1.80 1.21 -8.96
CA ASN A 95 -2.78 0.96 -7.90
C ASN A 95 -2.22 -0.08 -6.93
N MET A 96 -2.47 0.13 -5.65
CA MET A 96 -2.18 -0.80 -4.56
C MET A 96 -3.44 -1.04 -3.74
N VAL A 97 -3.74 -2.27 -3.47
CA VAL A 97 -4.80 -2.69 -2.54
C VAL A 97 -4.18 -2.90 -1.16
N VAL A 98 -4.63 -2.14 -0.17
CA VAL A 98 -4.13 -2.26 1.20
C VAL A 98 -4.82 -3.43 1.90
N GLU A 99 -4.06 -4.42 2.31
CA GLU A 99 -4.52 -5.60 3.03
C GLU A 99 -4.36 -5.46 4.54
N VAL A 100 -3.20 -4.98 4.95
CA VAL A 100 -2.81 -4.85 6.35
C VAL A 100 -2.43 -3.40 6.66
N PRO A 101 -3.28 -2.66 7.36
CA PRO A 101 -2.92 -1.33 7.85
C PRO A 101 -1.69 -1.37 8.74
N ARG A 102 -0.85 -0.34 8.65
CA ARG A 102 0.34 -0.19 9.49
C ARG A 102 -0.01 -0.36 10.97
N TRP A 103 0.91 -1.01 11.70
CA TRP A 103 0.82 -1.30 13.14
C TRP A 103 -0.30 -2.26 13.54
N THR A 104 -0.85 -3.01 12.59
CA THR A 104 -1.78 -4.11 12.88
C THR A 104 -1.07 -5.47 12.73
N ASN A 105 -1.62 -6.51 13.37
CA ASN A 105 -0.97 -7.81 13.46
C ASN A 105 -1.66 -8.90 12.64
N ALA A 106 -2.95 -8.76 12.34
CA ALA A 106 -3.68 -9.76 11.56
C ALA A 106 -3.10 -9.85 10.14
N LYS A 107 -2.63 -11.04 9.73
CA LYS A 107 -2.19 -11.26 8.35
C LYS A 107 -3.43 -11.39 7.47
N MET A 108 -3.77 -10.32 6.81
CA MET A 108 -4.86 -10.26 5.84
C MET A 108 -4.27 -10.36 4.44
N GLU A 109 -4.97 -11.04 3.54
CA GLU A 109 -4.51 -11.28 2.18
C GLU A 109 -5.68 -11.37 1.20
N ILE A 110 -5.44 -11.05 -0.06
CA ILE A 110 -6.36 -11.31 -1.16
C ILE A 110 -6.48 -12.83 -1.33
N ALA A 111 -7.71 -13.36 -1.21
CA ALA A 111 -7.99 -14.79 -1.34
C ALA A 111 -8.00 -15.21 -2.80
N THR A 112 -6.84 -15.45 -3.40
CA THR A 112 -6.67 -15.78 -4.82
C THR A 112 -7.45 -17.01 -5.29
N LYS A 113 -7.88 -17.88 -4.36
CA LYS A 113 -8.62 -19.13 -4.64
C LYS A 113 -10.12 -19.03 -4.33
N GLU A 114 -10.62 -17.87 -3.89
CA GLU A 114 -12.04 -17.69 -3.60
C GLU A 114 -12.71 -16.82 -4.68
N PRO A 115 -13.99 -17.06 -5.03
CA PRO A 115 -14.70 -16.23 -5.98
C PRO A 115 -14.68 -14.75 -5.56
N LEU A 116 -14.45 -13.85 -6.50
CA LEU A 116 -14.29 -12.41 -6.29
C LEU A 116 -13.07 -12.02 -5.42
N ASN A 117 -12.21 -12.95 -5.09
CA ASN A 117 -10.94 -12.75 -4.39
C ASN A 117 -11.02 -11.75 -3.22
N PRO A 118 -11.93 -11.94 -2.24
CA PRO A 118 -12.06 -11.00 -1.13
C PRO A 118 -10.79 -11.00 -0.26
N ILE A 119 -10.56 -9.91 0.48
CA ILE A 119 -9.56 -9.94 1.55
C ILE A 119 -10.10 -10.78 2.72
N LYS A 120 -9.32 -11.74 3.17
CA LYS A 120 -9.57 -12.57 4.35
C LYS A 120 -8.35 -12.61 5.26
N GLN A 121 -8.52 -13.11 6.49
CA GLN A 121 -7.37 -13.41 7.32
C GLN A 121 -6.81 -14.79 6.97
N ASP A 122 -5.49 -14.88 6.84
CA ASP A 122 -4.78 -16.16 6.64
C ASP A 122 -5.03 -17.10 7.82
N VAL A 123 -5.19 -18.39 7.52
CA VAL A 123 -5.44 -19.47 8.48
C VAL A 123 -4.35 -20.52 8.37
N LYS A 124 -3.56 -20.67 9.41
CA LYS A 124 -2.51 -21.70 9.49
C LYS A 124 -2.83 -22.71 10.59
N LYS A 125 -2.88 -24.00 10.24
CA LYS A 125 -3.21 -25.09 11.17
C LYS A 125 -4.55 -24.87 11.92
N GLY A 126 -5.57 -24.38 11.20
CA GLY A 126 -6.91 -24.10 11.75
C GLY A 126 -7.00 -22.89 12.67
N LYS A 127 -5.95 -22.06 12.77
CA LYS A 127 -5.93 -20.83 13.56
C LYS A 127 -5.70 -19.62 12.69
N LEU A 128 -6.40 -18.52 13.00
CA LEU A 128 -6.15 -17.22 12.39
C LEU A 128 -4.70 -16.80 12.62
N ARG A 129 -4.05 -16.33 11.58
CA ARG A 129 -2.66 -15.92 11.62
C ARG A 129 -2.51 -14.47 12.02
N TYR A 130 -1.64 -14.24 12.99
CA TYR A 130 -1.20 -12.92 13.43
C TYR A 130 0.33 -12.90 13.42
N VAL A 131 0.93 -11.83 12.92
CA VAL A 131 2.36 -11.62 13.12
C VAL A 131 2.63 -11.19 14.55
N ALA A 132 3.68 -11.72 15.14
CA ALA A 132 4.11 -11.31 16.48
C ALA A 132 4.65 -9.88 16.47
N ASN A 133 4.58 -9.19 17.61
CA ASN A 133 5.35 -7.96 17.80
C ASN A 133 6.81 -8.34 18.05
N ILE A 134 7.68 -7.92 17.14
CA ILE A 134 9.13 -8.12 17.26
C ILE A 134 9.73 -6.82 17.76
N PHE A 135 10.26 -6.84 18.99
CA PHE A 135 10.86 -5.61 19.54
C PHE A 135 11.99 -5.10 18.64
N PRO A 136 11.99 -3.75 18.31
CA PRO A 136 11.09 -2.71 18.82
C PRO A 136 9.83 -2.48 17.97
N HIS A 137 9.48 -3.37 17.05
CA HIS A 137 8.41 -3.20 16.08
C HIS A 137 7.05 -3.68 16.60
N LYS A 138 5.99 -3.01 16.19
CA LYS A 138 4.61 -3.39 16.46
C LYS A 138 3.91 -3.78 15.17
N GLY A 139 3.50 -5.06 15.02
CA GLY A 139 2.81 -5.55 13.82
C GLY A 139 3.57 -5.24 12.54
N TYR A 140 2.84 -5.02 11.46
CA TYR A 140 3.39 -4.53 10.20
C TYR A 140 3.83 -3.07 10.32
N ILE A 141 5.06 -2.75 9.94
CA ILE A 141 5.60 -1.39 10.09
C ILE A 141 5.29 -0.46 8.90
N TRP A 142 4.63 -0.98 7.87
CA TRP A 142 4.15 -0.30 6.66
C TRP A 142 2.63 -0.45 6.54
N ASN A 143 1.99 0.32 5.66
CA ASN A 143 0.78 -0.15 5.05
C ASN A 143 1.20 -1.25 4.06
N TYR A 144 0.71 -2.46 4.30
CA TYR A 144 1.10 -3.62 3.51
C TYR A 144 -0.05 -4.06 2.63
N GLY A 145 0.24 -4.53 1.44
CA GLY A 145 -0.78 -5.00 0.52
C GLY A 145 -0.18 -5.40 -0.81
N ALA A 146 -1.00 -5.52 -1.84
CA ALA A 146 -0.62 -6.09 -3.11
C ALA A 146 -0.89 -5.14 -4.28
N LEU A 147 -0.16 -5.31 -5.38
CA LEU A 147 -0.49 -4.70 -6.67
C LEU A 147 -1.48 -5.61 -7.41
N PRO A 148 -2.66 -5.09 -7.80
CA PRO A 148 -3.61 -5.85 -8.61
C PRO A 148 -3.00 -6.22 -9.96
N GLN A 149 -3.54 -7.27 -10.60
CA GLN A 149 -3.12 -7.73 -11.91
C GLN A 149 -1.61 -8.02 -12.00
N THR A 150 -1.02 -8.53 -10.92
CA THR A 150 0.35 -9.05 -10.87
C THR A 150 0.34 -10.45 -10.27
N TRP A 151 1.30 -11.31 -10.64
CA TRP A 151 1.39 -12.68 -10.14
C TRP A 151 2.82 -13.15 -10.11
N GLU A 152 3.26 -13.68 -8.98
CA GLU A 152 4.57 -14.29 -8.81
C GLU A 152 4.48 -15.78 -9.20
N ASP A 153 4.72 -16.08 -10.51
CA ASP A 153 4.53 -17.40 -11.10
C ASP A 153 5.39 -18.47 -10.42
N PRO A 154 4.78 -19.49 -9.77
CA PRO A 154 5.53 -20.58 -9.13
C PRO A 154 6.25 -21.50 -10.11
N LYS A 155 6.01 -21.36 -11.42
CA LYS A 155 6.72 -22.07 -12.47
C LYS A 155 7.88 -21.29 -13.07
N HIS A 156 7.92 -19.98 -12.82
CA HIS A 156 9.01 -19.12 -13.26
C HIS A 156 10.14 -19.12 -12.23
N LYS A 157 11.32 -19.52 -12.65
CA LYS A 157 12.53 -19.52 -11.83
C LYS A 157 13.29 -18.23 -12.06
N ASP A 158 13.38 -17.39 -11.05
CA ASP A 158 14.18 -16.16 -11.10
C ASP A 158 15.66 -16.47 -11.34
N GLU A 159 16.26 -15.79 -12.30
CA GLU A 159 17.64 -16.09 -12.70
C GLU A 159 18.68 -15.72 -11.64
N SER A 160 18.41 -14.72 -10.83
CA SER A 160 19.33 -14.21 -9.81
C SER A 160 19.30 -15.02 -8.52
N THR A 161 18.09 -15.33 -8.04
CA THR A 161 17.89 -16.05 -6.77
C THR A 161 17.78 -17.57 -6.94
N LYS A 162 17.43 -18.04 -8.14
CA LYS A 162 17.12 -19.44 -8.46
C LYS A 162 15.90 -19.98 -7.72
N CYS A 163 15.08 -19.11 -7.15
CA CYS A 163 13.81 -19.43 -6.51
C CYS A 163 12.65 -19.22 -7.49
N CYS A 164 11.54 -19.93 -7.28
CA CYS A 164 10.29 -19.72 -8.00
C CYS A 164 9.39 -18.76 -7.23
N GLY A 165 8.43 -18.13 -7.91
CA GLY A 165 7.45 -17.26 -7.26
C GLY A 165 6.54 -18.01 -6.28
N ASP A 166 5.90 -17.28 -5.37
CA ASP A 166 5.09 -17.83 -4.27
C ASP A 166 3.60 -18.02 -4.61
N ASN A 167 3.21 -17.73 -5.86
CA ASN A 167 1.83 -17.87 -6.37
C ASN A 167 0.86 -16.77 -5.89
N ASP A 168 1.34 -15.70 -5.32
CA ASP A 168 0.53 -14.56 -4.87
C ASP A 168 0.78 -13.29 -5.72
N PRO A 169 -0.07 -12.25 -5.66
CA PRO A 169 0.25 -10.95 -6.23
C PRO A 169 1.48 -10.34 -5.57
N ILE A 170 2.22 -9.50 -6.30
CA ILE A 170 3.43 -8.86 -5.75
C ILE A 170 3.11 -7.94 -4.57
N ASP A 171 3.87 -8.08 -3.50
CA ASP A 171 3.69 -7.36 -2.24
C ASP A 171 4.28 -5.95 -2.24
N VAL A 172 3.60 -5.04 -1.56
CA VAL A 172 4.02 -3.64 -1.39
C VAL A 172 4.12 -3.25 0.07
N CYS A 173 5.24 -2.67 0.43
CA CYS A 173 5.48 -1.97 1.70
C CYS A 173 5.37 -0.46 1.46
N GLU A 174 4.21 0.14 1.73
CA GLU A 174 3.96 1.56 1.55
C GLU A 174 4.44 2.36 2.77
N ILE A 175 5.31 3.35 2.54
CA ILE A 175 6.08 4.05 3.59
C ILE A 175 5.58 5.47 3.91
N GLY A 176 4.48 5.94 3.32
CA GLY A 176 3.92 7.26 3.57
C GLY A 176 3.50 7.48 5.02
N SER A 177 3.06 8.68 5.33
CA SER A 177 2.72 9.10 6.70
C SER A 177 1.33 8.64 7.16
N LYS A 178 0.39 8.44 6.22
CA LYS A 178 -0.98 8.01 6.53
C LYS A 178 -1.00 6.54 6.95
N VAL A 179 -1.81 6.22 7.97
CA VAL A 179 -2.24 4.85 8.23
C VAL A 179 -3.49 4.59 7.39
N CYS A 180 -3.39 3.72 6.41
CA CYS A 180 -4.49 3.40 5.50
C CYS A 180 -5.50 2.45 6.16
N SER A 181 -6.71 2.40 5.59
CA SER A 181 -7.71 1.41 5.95
C SER A 181 -7.53 0.11 5.16
N ARG A 182 -7.96 -1.01 5.71
CA ARG A 182 -8.02 -2.28 4.97
C ARG A 182 -8.98 -2.14 3.80
N GLY A 183 -8.57 -2.62 2.63
CA GLY A 183 -9.34 -2.52 1.40
C GLY A 183 -9.28 -1.14 0.74
N GLU A 184 -8.55 -0.20 1.28
CA GLU A 184 -8.31 1.07 0.61
C GLU A 184 -7.45 0.82 -0.64
N VAL A 185 -7.88 1.37 -1.77
CA VAL A 185 -7.09 1.37 -3.03
C VAL A 185 -6.41 2.71 -3.16
N ILE A 186 -5.10 2.69 -3.16
CA ILE A 186 -4.27 3.89 -3.23
C ILE A 186 -3.36 3.85 -4.46
N ILE A 187 -2.97 5.02 -4.95
CA ILE A 187 -1.99 5.11 -6.03
C ILE A 187 -0.59 5.28 -5.42
N VAL A 188 0.31 4.38 -5.77
CA VAL A 188 1.67 4.38 -5.22
C VAL A 188 2.72 4.57 -6.29
N LYS A 189 3.83 5.19 -5.90
CA LYS A 189 5.05 5.34 -6.68
C LYS A 189 6.11 4.40 -6.11
N PRO A 190 6.62 3.41 -6.87
CA PRO A 190 7.69 2.53 -6.41
C PRO A 190 8.99 3.32 -6.26
N LEU A 191 9.75 2.98 -5.24
CA LEU A 191 11.03 3.57 -4.90
C LEU A 191 12.18 2.56 -5.05
N GLY A 192 11.88 1.29 -4.86
CA GLY A 192 12.82 0.19 -4.97
C GLY A 192 12.15 -1.13 -4.62
N VAL A 193 12.93 -2.20 -4.57
CA VAL A 193 12.44 -3.55 -4.26
C VAL A 193 13.48 -4.35 -3.49
N LEU A 194 13.01 -5.19 -2.57
CA LEU A 194 13.81 -6.16 -1.84
C LEU A 194 13.39 -7.57 -2.26
N GLY A 195 14.37 -8.42 -2.56
CA GLY A 195 14.13 -9.83 -2.84
C GLY A 195 14.13 -10.63 -1.55
N LEU A 196 12.96 -10.99 -1.03
CA LEU A 196 12.83 -11.91 0.09
C LEU A 196 12.83 -13.36 -0.44
N ILE A 197 13.55 -14.27 0.23
CA ILE A 197 13.46 -15.71 0.01
C ILE A 197 12.71 -16.29 1.20
N ASP A 198 11.40 -16.53 1.00
CA ASP A 198 10.52 -17.03 2.04
C ASP A 198 10.29 -18.54 1.87
N GLU A 199 10.81 -19.33 2.81
CA GLU A 199 10.73 -20.80 2.78
C GLU A 199 11.21 -21.44 1.44
N GLY A 200 12.08 -20.74 0.71
CA GLY A 200 12.65 -21.18 -0.57
C GLY A 200 11.93 -20.64 -1.81
N GLU A 201 10.91 -19.86 -1.65
CA GLU A 201 10.18 -19.15 -2.71
C GLU A 201 10.65 -17.70 -2.82
N MET A 202 10.61 -17.16 -4.04
CA MET A 202 10.90 -15.75 -4.30
C MET A 202 9.64 -14.95 -4.01
N ASP A 203 9.77 -13.97 -3.13
CA ASP A 203 8.71 -13.13 -2.63
C ASP A 203 9.20 -11.67 -2.65
N TRP A 204 8.88 -10.94 -3.74
CA TRP A 204 9.34 -9.59 -3.94
C TRP A 204 8.59 -8.58 -3.03
N LYS A 205 9.33 -7.71 -2.35
CA LYS A 205 8.79 -6.64 -1.51
C LYS A 205 9.07 -5.28 -2.12
N VAL A 206 8.10 -4.71 -2.82
CA VAL A 206 8.20 -3.37 -3.40
C VAL A 206 8.11 -2.33 -2.29
N ILE A 207 9.08 -1.42 -2.23
CA ILE A 207 9.02 -0.24 -1.37
C ILE A 207 8.40 0.89 -2.18
N ALA A 208 7.30 1.44 -1.71
CA ALA A 208 6.55 2.48 -2.42
C ALA A 208 6.03 3.57 -1.48
N ILE A 209 5.65 4.70 -2.05
CA ILE A 209 5.00 5.78 -1.33
C ILE A 209 3.71 6.20 -2.05
N ASN A 210 2.63 6.44 -1.29
CA ASN A 210 1.40 7.01 -1.81
C ASN A 210 1.70 8.37 -2.48
N ILE A 211 1.22 8.58 -3.71
CA ILE A 211 1.46 9.84 -4.44
C ILE A 211 0.80 11.05 -3.77
N ASP A 212 -0.23 10.84 -2.94
CA ASP A 212 -0.91 11.87 -2.17
C ASP A 212 -0.23 12.15 -0.83
N ASP A 213 0.85 11.45 -0.48
CA ASP A 213 1.61 11.73 0.73
C ASP A 213 2.25 13.12 0.63
N PRO A 214 2.18 13.96 1.69
CA PRO A 214 2.76 15.30 1.68
C PRO A 214 4.26 15.33 1.36
N GLU A 215 4.97 14.24 1.57
CA GLU A 215 6.39 14.11 1.30
C GLU A 215 6.71 13.35 0.00
N ALA A 216 5.70 12.90 -0.76
CA ALA A 216 5.91 12.06 -1.95
C ALA A 216 6.93 12.65 -2.95
N ASP A 217 6.95 13.98 -3.10
CA ASP A 217 7.87 14.66 -4.02
C ASP A 217 9.36 14.53 -3.63
N LYS A 218 9.65 14.23 -2.35
CA LYS A 218 11.02 14.04 -1.85
C LYS A 218 11.58 12.66 -2.16
N PHE A 219 10.73 11.69 -2.48
CA PHE A 219 11.11 10.30 -2.68
C PHE A 219 10.95 9.92 -4.15
N ASN A 220 12.04 9.70 -4.86
CA ASN A 220 12.04 9.33 -6.27
C ASN A 220 12.82 8.05 -6.57
N ASP A 221 13.60 7.59 -5.59
CA ASP A 221 14.36 6.35 -5.63
C ASP A 221 14.59 5.83 -4.21
N ILE A 222 15.12 4.61 -4.07
CA ILE A 222 15.41 3.97 -2.79
C ILE A 222 16.44 4.75 -1.97
N GLU A 223 17.36 5.44 -2.62
CA GLU A 223 18.37 6.26 -1.95
C GLU A 223 17.75 7.50 -1.27
N ASP A 224 16.62 8.00 -1.77
CA ASP A 224 15.88 9.07 -1.08
C ASP A 224 15.30 8.55 0.25
N VAL A 225 14.93 7.27 0.32
CA VAL A 225 14.48 6.66 1.58
C VAL A 225 15.63 6.63 2.59
N ARG A 226 16.85 6.23 2.19
CA ARG A 226 18.03 6.27 3.06
C ARG A 226 18.31 7.67 3.59
N LYS A 227 18.18 8.66 2.72
CA LYS A 227 18.45 10.06 3.03
C LYS A 227 17.38 10.69 3.95
N HIS A 228 16.10 10.47 3.67
CA HIS A 228 15.01 11.20 4.32
C HIS A 228 14.31 10.41 5.43
N LYS A 229 14.48 9.08 5.45
CA LYS A 229 13.96 8.19 6.50
C LYS A 229 15.09 7.24 6.97
N PRO A 230 16.18 7.76 7.58
CA PRO A 230 17.30 6.94 8.01
C PRO A 230 16.86 5.85 8.99
N GLY A 231 17.38 4.63 8.84
CA GLY A 231 17.02 3.46 9.62
C GLY A 231 15.76 2.73 9.12
N TYR A 232 15.01 3.29 8.17
CA TYR A 232 13.75 2.69 7.73
C TYR A 232 13.95 1.42 6.89
N LEU A 233 14.95 1.42 6.01
CA LEU A 233 15.28 0.25 5.19
C LEU A 233 15.90 -0.85 6.03
N GLU A 234 16.76 -0.51 6.98
CA GLU A 234 17.36 -1.44 7.93
C GLU A 234 16.27 -2.10 8.80
N ALA A 235 15.31 -1.31 9.30
CA ALA A 235 14.17 -1.84 10.06
C ALA A 235 13.29 -2.75 9.19
N THR A 236 13.15 -2.45 7.89
CA THR A 236 12.43 -3.28 6.93
C THR A 236 13.10 -4.66 6.77
N VAL A 237 14.40 -4.69 6.57
CA VAL A 237 15.17 -5.94 6.46
C VAL A 237 15.09 -6.72 7.77
N ASP A 238 15.29 -6.07 8.92
CA ASP A 238 15.23 -6.71 10.24
C ASP A 238 13.86 -7.35 10.50
N TRP A 239 12.79 -6.61 10.20
CA TRP A 239 11.44 -7.12 10.35
C TRP A 239 11.16 -8.33 9.44
N LEU A 240 11.45 -8.22 8.14
CA LEU A 240 11.22 -9.30 7.17
C LEU A 240 12.10 -10.52 7.44
N LYS A 241 13.29 -10.32 7.99
CA LYS A 241 14.19 -11.38 8.40
C LYS A 241 13.60 -12.21 9.54
N SER A 242 12.99 -11.54 10.53
CA SER A 242 12.73 -12.13 11.85
C SER A 242 11.25 -12.41 12.12
N TYR A 243 10.30 -11.93 11.31
CA TYR A 243 8.87 -11.96 11.65
C TYR A 243 8.25 -13.34 11.82
N LYS A 244 8.88 -14.39 11.29
CA LYS A 244 8.46 -15.79 11.46
C LYS A 244 9.17 -16.54 12.60
N VAL A 245 10.22 -15.95 13.16
CA VAL A 245 11.00 -16.58 14.24
C VAL A 245 10.14 -16.90 15.49
N PRO A 246 9.22 -16.01 15.93
CA PRO A 246 8.31 -16.35 17.04
C PRO A 246 7.37 -17.53 16.75
N ASP A 247 7.12 -17.85 15.49
CA ASP A 247 6.34 -19.02 15.06
C ASP A 247 7.17 -20.30 14.97
N GLY A 248 8.45 -20.26 15.40
CA GLY A 248 9.38 -21.40 15.38
C GLY A 248 10.00 -21.67 14.02
N LYS A 249 9.96 -20.69 13.09
CA LYS A 249 10.65 -20.76 11.80
C LYS A 249 12.05 -20.16 11.89
N PRO A 250 12.99 -20.58 11.02
CA PRO A 250 14.28 -19.89 10.90
C PRO A 250 14.09 -18.46 10.39
N GLU A 251 15.12 -17.64 10.53
CA GLU A 251 15.20 -16.35 9.87
C GLU A 251 15.09 -16.51 8.36
N ASN A 252 14.37 -15.59 7.71
CA ASN A 252 14.28 -15.54 6.26
C ASN A 252 15.61 -15.12 5.63
N GLN A 253 15.80 -15.53 4.40
CA GLN A 253 16.95 -15.15 3.58
C GLN A 253 16.55 -14.08 2.55
N PHE A 254 17.53 -13.51 1.91
CA PHE A 254 17.32 -12.47 0.91
C PHE A 254 18.16 -12.74 -0.33
N GLY A 255 17.59 -12.47 -1.48
CA GLY A 255 18.33 -12.29 -2.71
C GLY A 255 19.24 -11.06 -2.62
N PHE A 256 20.24 -11.00 -3.46
CA PHE A 256 21.18 -9.85 -3.54
C PHE A 256 21.82 -9.45 -2.20
N ASN A 257 22.04 -10.41 -1.31
CA ASN A 257 22.59 -10.20 0.03
C ASN A 257 21.78 -9.21 0.91
N GLY A 258 20.45 -9.09 0.67
CA GLY A 258 19.60 -8.16 1.39
C GLY A 258 19.72 -6.69 0.95
N GLU A 259 20.34 -6.45 -0.19
CA GLU A 259 20.41 -5.11 -0.77
C GLU A 259 19.14 -4.76 -1.54
N PHE A 260 18.59 -3.59 -1.26
CA PHE A 260 17.48 -3.04 -2.06
C PHE A 260 17.96 -2.69 -3.46
N LYS A 261 17.17 -3.06 -4.44
CA LYS A 261 17.34 -2.60 -5.83
C LYS A 261 16.58 -1.29 -6.02
N ASN A 262 17.03 -0.49 -6.97
CA ASN A 262 16.49 0.83 -7.26
C ASN A 262 15.09 0.78 -7.89
N LYS A 263 14.52 1.96 -8.10
CA LYS A 263 13.19 2.13 -8.71
C LYS A 263 13.05 1.44 -10.06
N ASP A 264 14.06 1.58 -10.94
CA ASP A 264 13.96 1.04 -12.31
C ASP A 264 13.90 -0.49 -12.29
N PHE A 265 14.66 -1.13 -11.42
CA PHE A 265 14.58 -2.58 -11.19
C PHE A 265 13.21 -2.98 -10.62
N ALA A 266 12.68 -2.22 -9.65
CA ALA A 266 11.34 -2.47 -9.10
C ALA A 266 10.25 -2.41 -10.18
N ILE A 267 10.32 -1.42 -11.07
CA ILE A 267 9.38 -1.28 -12.20
C ILE A 267 9.49 -2.46 -13.17
N GLU A 268 10.70 -2.96 -13.41
CA GLU A 268 10.90 -4.16 -14.24
C GLU A 268 10.27 -5.40 -13.60
N VAL A 269 10.48 -5.63 -12.31
CA VAL A 269 9.85 -6.71 -11.56
C VAL A 269 8.32 -6.62 -11.64
N ILE A 270 7.74 -5.43 -11.40
CA ILE A 270 6.28 -5.21 -11.49
C ILE A 270 5.76 -5.55 -12.90
N LYS A 271 6.46 -5.14 -13.94
CA LYS A 271 6.06 -5.43 -15.33
C LYS A 271 6.13 -6.93 -15.65
N ASN A 272 7.14 -7.61 -15.14
CA ASN A 272 7.29 -9.05 -15.34
C ASN A 272 6.18 -9.82 -14.64
N THR A 273 5.88 -9.50 -13.36
CA THR A 273 4.79 -10.13 -12.62
C THR A 273 3.40 -9.79 -13.22
N HIS A 274 3.23 -8.62 -13.82
CA HIS A 274 2.04 -8.29 -14.60
C HIS A 274 1.93 -9.14 -15.88
N SER A 275 3.02 -9.35 -16.58
CA SER A 275 3.06 -10.23 -17.75
C SER A 275 2.71 -11.68 -17.37
N TYR A 276 3.18 -12.18 -16.23
CA TYR A 276 2.80 -13.52 -15.73
C TYR A 276 1.31 -13.60 -15.39
N TRP A 277 0.73 -12.53 -14.81
CA TRP A 277 -0.71 -12.45 -14.58
C TRP A 277 -1.51 -12.49 -15.90
N ILE A 278 -1.10 -11.77 -16.93
CA ILE A 278 -1.72 -11.84 -18.27
C ILE A 278 -1.69 -13.29 -18.80
N ASP A 279 -0.57 -13.95 -18.65
CA ASP A 279 -0.43 -15.36 -19.07
C ASP A 279 -1.33 -16.30 -18.24
N LEU A 280 -1.49 -16.03 -16.94
CA LEU A 280 -2.38 -16.77 -16.06
C LEU A 280 -3.83 -16.67 -16.54
N VAL A 281 -4.34 -15.44 -16.75
CA VAL A 281 -5.72 -15.20 -17.20
C VAL A 281 -5.96 -15.82 -18.58
N ASN A 282 -5.06 -15.65 -19.55
CA ASN A 282 -5.20 -16.22 -20.89
C ASN A 282 -5.18 -17.76 -20.91
N LYS A 283 -4.56 -18.39 -19.93
CA LYS A 283 -4.58 -19.87 -19.80
C LYS A 283 -5.87 -20.36 -19.17
N SER A 284 -6.45 -19.61 -18.22
CA SER A 284 -7.72 -19.94 -17.57
C SER A 284 -8.90 -19.87 -18.52
N ASP A 285 -8.96 -18.88 -19.40
CA ASP A 285 -10.00 -18.78 -20.45
C ASP A 285 -10.05 -20.00 -21.39
N LYS A 286 -8.98 -20.81 -21.42
CA LYS A 286 -8.91 -22.03 -22.24
C LYS A 286 -9.33 -23.30 -21.50
N THR A 287 -9.54 -23.24 -20.20
CA THR A 287 -9.73 -24.45 -19.36
C THR A 287 -11.02 -24.46 -18.54
N ASP A 288 -12.01 -23.63 -18.83
CA ASP A 288 -13.30 -23.56 -18.11
C ASP A 288 -13.16 -23.66 -16.57
N ILE A 289 -12.15 -23.01 -16.00
CA ILE A 289 -11.95 -22.98 -14.56
C ILE A 289 -12.76 -21.81 -14.00
N ASP A 290 -13.87 -22.11 -13.31
CA ASP A 290 -14.61 -21.16 -12.48
C ASP A 290 -13.67 -20.60 -11.39
N TRP A 291 -13.44 -19.30 -11.45
CA TRP A 291 -12.69 -18.52 -10.44
C TRP A 291 -13.59 -17.98 -9.35
#